data_c29481b6d723df435bcad3d52b1e3403
#
_entry.id   c29481b6d723df435bcad3d52b1e3403
#
_cell.length_a   1.000
_cell.length_b   1.000
_cell.length_c   1.000
_cell.angle_alpha   90.00
_cell.angle_beta   90.00
_cell.angle_gamma   90.00
#
_symmetry.space_group_name_H-M   'P 1'
#
loop_
_entity.id
_entity.type
_entity.pdbx_description
1 polymer ?
#
loop_
_entity_poly.entity_id
_entity_poly.type
_entity_poly.pdbx_seq_one_letter_code
_entity_poly.pdbx_strand_id
1 'polypeptide(L)'
;MRLRDVAPLLKSARRAFKLSQADLAEPLGMSRATISALESGRCEEIGFQKLVALLESVGLEVTIAPRKGRPTLDDLRAERRP
;
A
#
# COMPACT_ATOMS: atom_id res chain seq x y z
N MET A 1 9.29 5.13 -0.12
CA MET A 1 8.10 4.70 0.64
C MET A 1 8.32 3.31 1.21
N ARG A 2 7.88 3.10 2.42
CA ARG A 2 7.97 1.81 3.08
C ARG A 2 6.56 1.29 3.36
N LEU A 3 6.43 -0.01 3.50
CA LEU A 3 5.12 -0.61 3.78
C LEU A 3 4.51 -0.07 5.08
N ARG A 4 5.32 0.22 6.07
CA ARG A 4 4.83 0.83 7.32
C ARG A 4 4.19 2.22 7.14
N ASP A 5 4.51 2.91 6.05
CA ASP A 5 3.92 4.21 5.75
C ASP A 5 2.46 4.07 5.34
N VAL A 6 2.07 2.89 4.90
CA VAL A 6 0.69 2.56 4.53
C VAL A 6 -0.17 2.34 5.78
N ALA A 7 0.45 1.96 6.90
CA ALA A 7 -0.26 1.55 8.12
C ALA A 7 -1.32 2.56 8.60
N PRO A 8 -0.99 3.85 8.81
CA PRO A 8 -1.99 4.79 9.30
C PRO A 8 -3.10 5.07 8.28
N LEU A 9 -2.77 5.05 6.99
CA LEU A 9 -3.75 5.27 5.94
C LEU A 9 -4.74 4.11 5.87
N LEU A 10 -4.24 2.89 5.93
CA LEU A 10 -5.06 1.69 5.90
C LEU A 10 -6.00 1.63 7.10
N LYS A 11 -5.46 1.84 8.28
CA LYS A 11 -6.23 1.81 9.52
C LYS A 11 -7.34 2.86 9.54
N SER A 12 -7.00 4.08 9.14
CA SER A 12 -7.94 5.18 9.08
C SER A 12 -9.06 4.92 8.07
N ALA A 13 -8.71 4.44 6.88
CA ALA A 13 -9.68 4.13 5.84
C ALA A 13 -10.61 2.97 6.27
N ARG A 14 -10.04 1.93 6.87
CA ARG A 14 -10.82 0.80 7.36
C ARG A 14 -11.86 1.26 8.39
N ARG A 15 -11.43 2.09 9.33
CA ARG A 15 -12.31 2.63 10.37
C ARG A 15 -13.41 3.51 9.80
N ALA A 16 -13.09 4.27 8.76
CA ALA A 16 -14.07 5.11 8.09
C ALA A 16 -15.20 4.27 7.46
N PHE A 17 -14.88 3.08 6.98
CA PHE A 17 -15.87 2.14 6.46
C PHE A 17 -16.50 1.26 7.56
N LYS A 18 -16.12 1.48 8.82
CA LYS A 18 -16.65 0.72 9.97
C LYS A 18 -16.42 -0.79 9.86
N LEU A 19 -15.28 -1.16 9.28
CA LEU A 19 -14.91 -2.57 9.12
C LEU A 19 -13.95 -3.00 10.22
N SER A 20 -14.11 -4.25 10.69
CA SER A 20 -13.11 -4.86 11.56
C SER A 20 -11.94 -5.34 10.70
N GLN A 21 -10.84 -5.69 11.35
CA GLN A 21 -9.70 -6.29 10.64
C GLN A 21 -10.11 -7.60 9.96
N ALA A 22 -10.94 -8.39 10.63
CA ALA A 22 -11.44 -9.65 10.09
C ALA A 22 -12.37 -9.41 8.88
N ASP A 23 -13.23 -8.40 8.95
CA ASP A 23 -14.12 -8.03 7.86
C ASP A 23 -13.33 -7.68 6.60
N LEU A 24 -12.21 -7.02 6.77
CA LEU A 24 -11.34 -6.63 5.67
C LEU A 24 -10.57 -7.82 5.10
N ALA A 25 -10.06 -8.68 5.98
CA ALA A 25 -9.20 -9.80 5.61
C ALA A 25 -9.96 -10.92 4.89
N GLU A 26 -11.14 -11.25 5.38
CA GLU A 26 -11.89 -12.42 4.94
C GLU A 26 -12.17 -12.46 3.43
N PRO A 27 -12.75 -11.40 2.82
CA PRO A 27 -13.03 -11.44 1.37
C PRO A 27 -11.77 -11.54 0.51
N LEU A 28 -10.63 -11.16 1.06
CA LEU A 28 -9.36 -11.16 0.33
C LEU A 28 -8.56 -12.44 0.52
N GLY A 29 -9.08 -13.38 1.30
CA GLY A 29 -8.37 -14.60 1.61
C GLY A 29 -7.11 -14.38 2.45
N MET A 30 -7.08 -13.29 3.21
CA MET A 30 -5.95 -12.93 4.07
C MET A 30 -6.29 -13.23 5.52
N SER A 31 -5.28 -13.45 6.36
CA SER A 31 -5.51 -13.61 7.78
C SER A 31 -5.67 -12.25 8.46
N ARG A 32 -6.45 -12.22 9.53
CA ARG A 32 -6.58 -11.02 10.35
C ARG A 32 -5.21 -10.59 10.90
N ALA A 33 -4.36 -11.57 11.23
CA ALA A 33 -3.01 -11.29 11.72
C ALA A 33 -2.18 -10.49 10.71
N THR A 34 -2.36 -10.76 9.42
CA THR A 34 -1.68 -10.00 8.35
C THR A 34 -2.15 -8.55 8.36
N ILE A 35 -3.46 -8.32 8.45
CA ILE A 35 -4.01 -6.95 8.51
C ILE A 35 -3.49 -6.24 9.77
N SER A 36 -3.49 -6.93 10.91
CA SER A 36 -2.99 -6.37 12.15
C SER A 36 -1.52 -5.96 12.04
N ALA A 37 -0.70 -6.81 11.44
CA ALA A 37 0.71 -6.52 11.23
C ALA A 37 0.92 -5.31 10.30
N LEU A 38 0.13 -5.23 9.24
CA LEU A 38 0.17 -4.08 8.33
C LEU A 38 -0.18 -2.78 9.04
N GLU A 39 -1.26 -2.80 9.81
CA GLU A 39 -1.73 -1.60 10.51
C GLU A 39 -0.83 -1.16 11.66
N SER A 40 -0.04 -2.06 12.19
CA SER A 40 0.92 -1.73 13.27
C SER A 40 2.31 -1.43 12.74
N GLY A 41 2.51 -1.49 11.43
CA GLY A 41 3.81 -1.21 10.82
C GLY A 41 4.82 -2.34 10.96
N ARG A 42 4.40 -3.54 11.38
CA ARG A 42 5.29 -4.69 11.58
C ARG A 42 5.46 -5.56 10.35
N CYS A 43 4.59 -5.41 9.36
CA CYS A 43 4.69 -6.20 8.13
C CYS A 43 5.77 -5.59 7.24
N GLU A 44 6.77 -6.37 6.89
CA GLU A 44 7.88 -5.90 6.05
C GLU A 44 7.67 -6.19 4.58
N GLU A 45 6.93 -7.24 4.27
CA GLU A 45 6.67 -7.65 2.89
C GLU A 45 5.24 -8.13 2.70
N ILE A 46 4.67 -7.76 1.56
CA ILE A 46 3.38 -8.28 1.11
C ILE A 46 3.40 -8.28 -0.42
N GLY A 47 2.74 -9.25 -1.02
CA GLY A 47 2.61 -9.29 -2.48
C GLY A 47 1.92 -8.04 -2.99
N PHE A 48 2.42 -7.48 -4.09
CA PHE A 48 1.90 -6.23 -4.64
C PHE A 48 0.40 -6.31 -4.95
N GLN A 49 -0.03 -7.39 -5.58
CA GLN A 49 -1.43 -7.59 -5.94
C GLN A 49 -2.34 -7.65 -4.71
N LYS A 50 -1.87 -8.30 -3.66
CA LYS A 50 -2.60 -8.36 -2.39
C LYS A 50 -2.73 -6.98 -1.76
N LEU A 51 -1.66 -6.21 -1.80
CA LEU A 51 -1.65 -4.85 -1.27
C LEU A 51 -2.63 -3.96 -2.04
N VAL A 52 -2.59 -4.02 -3.35
CA VAL A 52 -3.50 -3.24 -4.20
C VAL A 52 -4.96 -3.59 -3.90
N ALA A 53 -5.28 -4.89 -3.87
CA ALA A 53 -6.64 -5.35 -3.57
C ALA A 53 -7.11 -4.87 -2.19
N LEU A 54 -6.22 -4.94 -1.21
CA LEU A 54 -6.50 -4.51 0.14
C LEU A 54 -6.82 -3.01 0.21
N LEU A 55 -5.99 -2.18 -0.42
CA LEU A 55 -6.17 -0.74 -0.42
C LEU A 55 -7.42 -0.33 -1.19
N GLU A 56 -7.68 -0.95 -2.34
CA GLU A 56 -8.88 -0.68 -3.13
C GLU A 56 -10.16 -1.03 -2.38
N SER A 57 -10.12 -2.06 -1.52
CA SER A 57 -11.28 -2.45 -0.72
C SER A 57 -11.73 -1.36 0.25
N VAL A 58 -10.86 -0.45 0.61
CA VAL A 58 -11.16 0.65 1.54
C VAL A 58 -11.11 2.01 0.85
N GLY A 59 -11.25 2.02 -0.46
CA GLY A 59 -11.34 3.27 -1.22
C GLY A 59 -10.02 3.97 -1.47
N LEU A 60 -8.90 3.29 -1.25
CA LEU A 60 -7.58 3.83 -1.54
C LEU A 60 -7.08 3.29 -2.86
N GLU A 61 -6.18 4.00 -3.50
CA GLU A 61 -5.54 3.50 -4.72
C GLU A 61 -4.04 3.68 -4.63
N VAL A 62 -3.33 2.83 -5.36
CA VAL A 62 -1.87 2.93 -5.48
C VAL A 62 -1.57 3.66 -6.78
N THR A 63 -0.84 4.76 -6.67
CA THR A 63 -0.39 5.49 -7.84
C THR A 63 1.12 5.57 -7.83
N ILE A 64 1.70 5.63 -9.01
CA ILE A 64 3.14 5.74 -9.18
C ILE A 64 3.42 7.09 -9.84
N ALA A 65 4.24 7.89 -9.17
CA ALA A 65 4.58 9.21 -9.64
C ALA A 65 6.07 9.46 -9.46
N PRO A 66 6.67 10.32 -10.29
CA PRO A 66 8.06 10.69 -10.10
C PRO A 66 8.25 11.31 -8.72
N ARG A 67 9.36 10.98 -8.09
CA ARG A 67 9.70 11.58 -6.81
C ARG A 67 10.14 13.02 -7.03
N LYS A 68 9.55 13.94 -6.28
CA LYS A 68 9.85 15.36 -6.42
C LYS A 68 11.34 15.63 -6.19
N GLY A 69 11.95 16.38 -7.13
CA GLY A 69 13.36 16.75 -7.02
C GLY A 69 14.32 15.66 -7.46
N ARG A 70 13.83 14.53 -7.95
CA ARG A 70 14.69 13.47 -8.46
C ARG A 70 14.39 13.19 -9.94
N PRO A 71 15.42 12.87 -10.73
CA PRO A 71 15.20 12.52 -12.13
C PRO A 71 14.45 11.20 -12.24
N THR A 72 13.62 11.09 -13.25
CA THR A 72 12.95 9.85 -13.60
C THR A 72 13.91 8.97 -14.40
N LEU A 73 13.52 7.73 -14.62
CA LEU A 73 14.30 6.83 -15.45
C LEU A 73 14.45 7.37 -16.88
N ASP A 74 13.41 7.99 -17.40
CA ASP A 74 13.45 8.60 -18.74
C ASP A 74 14.43 9.77 -18.80
N ASP A 75 14.48 10.58 -17.76
CA ASP A 75 15.44 11.68 -17.65
C ASP A 75 16.87 11.16 -17.67
N LEU A 76 17.12 10.09 -16.93
CA LEU A 76 18.44 9.45 -16.89
C LEU A 76 18.81 8.87 -18.24
N ARG A 77 17.86 8.27 -18.95
CA ARG A 77 18.11 7.75 -20.30
C ARG A 77 18.42 8.86 -21.29
N ALA A 78 17.70 9.96 -21.19
CA ALA A 78 17.94 11.11 -22.05
C ALA A 78 19.35 11.66 -21.86
N GLU A 79 19.84 11.74 -20.62
CA GLU A 79 21.18 12.19 -20.31
C GLU A 79 22.27 11.27 -20.87
N ARG A 80 21.97 9.98 -21.02
CA ARG A 80 22.94 9.00 -21.53
C ARG A 80 22.99 8.89 -23.04
N ARG A 81 22.07 9.50 -23.72
CA ARG A 81 22.08 9.47 -25.18
C ARG A 81 23.22 10.31 -25.74
N PRO A 82 23.96 9.76 -26.74
CA PRO A 82 25.03 10.52 -27.37
C PRO A 82 24.49 11.69 -28.15
#